data_950246912d9c603cac440b1d28df0326
#
_entry.id   950246912d9c603cac440b1d28df0326
#
_cell.length_a   1.000
_cell.length_b   1.000
_cell.length_c   1.000
_cell.angle_alpha   90.00
_cell.angle_beta   90.00
_cell.angle_gamma   90.00
#
_symmetry.space_group_name_H-M   'P 1'
#
loop_
_entity.id
_entity.type
_entity.pdbx_description
1 polymer ?
#
loop_
_entity_poly.entity_id
_entity_poly.type
_entity_poly.pdbx_seq_one_letter_code
_entity_poly.pdbx_strand_id
1 'polypeptide(L)'
;MYEWIRQLYADPNMARMGHAQSIEDQNLGSGWIYYGLARALRPSTVVVIGSFRGFVPLVLGKALQDNGRGDVVFIDPSLVDDFWLSPPRVRRHFESYGITNVRHYCCTTQEFVTTEGYRSLDEIGLLFVDGYHTEEQAQFDFAAFEPKLRSDALVLFHDSVRERQSSIYGENRAYTHSVCRFMESLRQDPAYQVLSLCLGDGLTVVSRAQHHPDPRQDLIEATRR
;
A
#
# COMPACT_ATOMS: atom_id res chain seq x y z
N MET A 1 3.53 19.55 7.66
CA MET A 1 4.19 18.29 7.27
C MET A 1 5.49 18.04 8.07
N TYR A 2 6.48 18.94 8.09
CA TYR A 2 7.74 18.71 8.82
C TYR A 2 7.58 18.48 10.33
N GLU A 3 6.66 19.16 10.99
CA GLU A 3 6.36 18.93 12.42
C GLU A 3 5.77 17.53 12.63
N TRP A 4 4.90 17.10 11.72
CA TRP A 4 4.33 15.77 11.76
C TRP A 4 5.38 14.66 11.54
N ILE A 5 6.34 14.89 10.63
CA ILE A 5 7.47 13.95 10.41
C ILE A 5 8.36 13.87 11.65
N ARG A 6 8.62 14.98 12.31
CA ARG A 6 9.37 14.98 13.59
C ARG A 6 8.64 14.21 14.68
N GLN A 7 7.32 14.35 14.75
CA GLN A 7 6.49 13.60 15.69
C GLN A 7 6.52 12.10 15.35
N LEU A 8 6.42 11.74 14.06
CA LEU A 8 6.50 10.36 13.59
C LEU A 8 7.83 9.72 13.99
N TYR A 9 8.94 10.42 13.79
CA TYR A 9 10.28 9.91 14.08
C TYR A 9 10.73 10.09 15.52
N ALA A 10 9.89 10.61 16.40
CA ALA A 10 10.07 10.48 17.84
C ALA A 10 10.03 9.01 18.30
N ASP A 11 9.33 8.12 17.54
CA ASP A 11 9.47 6.67 17.66
C ASP A 11 10.49 6.16 16.62
N PRO A 12 11.68 5.69 17.05
CA PRO A 12 12.70 5.15 16.14
C PRO A 12 12.22 3.96 15.29
N ASN A 13 11.19 3.24 15.73
CA ASN A 13 10.64 2.14 14.96
C ASN A 13 10.01 2.63 13.66
N MET A 14 9.49 3.86 13.60
CA MET A 14 8.90 4.43 12.38
C MET A 14 9.92 4.72 11.28
N ALA A 15 11.21 4.83 11.60
CA ALA A 15 12.28 5.06 10.62
C ALA A 15 12.96 3.76 10.14
N ARG A 16 12.60 2.60 10.70
CA ARG A 16 13.26 1.31 10.40
C ARG A 16 12.33 0.33 9.69
N MET A 17 11.47 0.84 8.80
CA MET A 17 10.37 0.08 8.22
C MET A 17 10.64 -0.43 6.79
N GLY A 18 11.86 -0.34 6.30
CA GLY A 18 12.20 -0.80 4.93
C GLY A 18 11.77 0.14 3.80
N HIS A 19 11.23 1.33 4.11
CA HIS A 19 10.74 2.28 3.11
C HIS A 19 11.77 3.39 2.78
N ALA A 20 13.07 3.14 2.97
CA ALA A 20 14.16 4.10 2.73
C ALA A 20 14.02 5.42 3.51
N GLN A 21 13.49 5.36 4.73
CA GLN A 21 13.34 6.51 5.62
C GLN A 21 14.70 6.95 6.19
N SER A 22 14.81 8.25 6.50
CA SER A 22 15.96 8.82 7.23
C SER A 22 15.46 9.76 8.33
N ILE A 23 15.84 9.45 9.58
CA ILE A 23 15.54 10.32 10.74
C ILE A 23 16.34 11.62 10.63
N GLU A 24 17.62 11.53 10.28
CA GLU A 24 18.54 12.66 10.23
C GLU A 24 18.07 13.73 9.26
N ASP A 25 17.61 13.32 8.08
CA ASP A 25 17.12 14.20 7.03
C ASP A 25 15.62 14.52 7.17
N GLN A 26 14.93 13.94 8.14
CA GLN A 26 13.48 14.01 8.27
C GLN A 26 12.77 13.59 6.97
N ASN A 27 13.26 12.52 6.35
CA ASN A 27 12.84 12.05 5.04
C ASN A 27 11.96 10.81 5.18
N LEU A 28 10.73 10.87 4.62
CA LEU A 28 9.80 9.74 4.61
C LEU A 28 10.22 8.62 3.63
N GLY A 29 11.28 8.83 2.85
CA GLY A 29 11.67 7.85 1.83
C GLY A 29 10.53 7.60 0.83
N SER A 30 10.20 6.32 0.60
CA SER A 30 9.05 5.94 -0.24
C SER A 30 7.70 6.47 0.27
N GLY A 31 7.62 6.85 1.54
CA GLY A 31 6.42 7.50 2.11
C GLY A 31 6.02 8.78 1.39
N TRP A 32 6.96 9.50 0.78
CA TRP A 32 6.64 10.65 -0.06
C TRP A 32 5.86 10.26 -1.32
N ILE A 33 6.16 9.10 -1.89
CA ILE A 33 5.43 8.56 -3.05
C ILE A 33 4.02 8.20 -2.62
N TYR A 34 3.85 7.48 -1.51
CA TYR A 34 2.53 7.09 -0.99
C TYR A 34 1.67 8.31 -0.70
N TYR A 35 2.24 9.28 0.01
CA TYR A 35 1.58 10.55 0.30
C TYR A 35 1.20 11.30 -0.98
N GLY A 36 2.15 11.46 -1.93
CA GLY A 36 1.92 12.18 -3.18
C GLY A 36 0.83 11.52 -4.05
N LEU A 37 0.86 10.20 -4.19
CA LEU A 37 -0.17 9.46 -4.94
C LEU A 37 -1.56 9.62 -4.29
N ALA A 38 -1.67 9.47 -2.97
CA ALA A 38 -2.94 9.66 -2.27
C ALA A 38 -3.45 11.12 -2.38
N ARG A 39 -2.54 12.12 -2.39
CA ARG A 39 -2.90 13.53 -2.63
C ARG A 39 -3.41 13.77 -4.04
N ALA A 40 -2.78 13.15 -5.05
CA ALA A 40 -3.14 13.31 -6.46
C ALA A 40 -4.45 12.59 -6.80
N LEU A 41 -4.59 11.32 -6.38
CA LEU A 41 -5.78 10.50 -6.66
C LEU A 41 -7.02 10.92 -5.87
N ARG A 42 -6.82 11.55 -4.69
CA ARG A 42 -7.89 11.94 -3.75
C ARG A 42 -8.93 10.84 -3.51
N PRO A 43 -8.50 9.61 -3.18
CA PRO A 43 -9.42 8.49 -2.99
C PRO A 43 -10.33 8.73 -1.78
N SER A 44 -11.55 8.18 -1.84
CA SER A 44 -12.44 8.07 -0.66
C SER A 44 -12.07 6.88 0.21
N THR A 45 -11.55 5.82 -0.41
CA THR A 45 -11.15 4.57 0.27
C THR A 45 -9.75 4.18 -0.15
N VAL A 46 -8.91 3.93 0.85
CA VAL A 46 -7.58 3.32 0.71
C VAL A 46 -7.58 2.02 1.51
N VAL A 47 -7.03 0.95 0.95
CA VAL A 47 -6.80 -0.32 1.66
C VAL A 47 -5.31 -0.54 1.83
N VAL A 48 -4.88 -0.91 3.04
CA VAL A 48 -3.50 -1.28 3.37
C VAL A 48 -3.51 -2.68 3.97
N ILE A 49 -2.74 -3.59 3.39
CA ILE A 49 -2.55 -4.96 3.86
C ILE A 49 -1.14 -5.09 4.42
N GLY A 50 -1.05 -5.34 5.74
CA GLY A 50 0.22 -5.40 6.45
C GLY A 50 0.88 -4.02 6.60
N SER A 51 1.55 -3.79 7.69
CA SER A 51 2.40 -2.60 7.91
C SER A 51 3.11 -2.61 9.26
N PHE A 52 3.65 -3.71 9.71
CA PHE A 52 4.43 -3.88 10.95
C PHE A 52 4.09 -2.91 12.11
N ARG A 53 4.49 -1.64 12.05
CA ARG A 53 4.18 -0.57 13.04
C ARG A 53 3.27 0.53 12.52
N GLY A 54 2.70 0.35 11.32
CA GLY A 54 1.69 1.25 10.80
C GLY A 54 2.24 2.49 10.08
N PHE A 55 3.47 2.47 9.59
CA PHE A 55 4.03 3.59 8.83
C PHE A 55 3.17 3.93 7.60
N VAL A 56 2.83 2.92 6.80
CA VAL A 56 2.04 3.13 5.58
C VAL A 56 0.64 3.67 5.87
N PRO A 57 -0.17 3.05 6.78
CA PRO A 57 -1.49 3.61 7.09
C PRO A 57 -1.42 4.99 7.76
N LEU A 58 -0.35 5.33 8.50
CA LEU A 58 -0.14 6.67 9.03
C LEU A 58 0.10 7.69 7.92
N VAL A 59 1.00 7.39 6.97
CA VAL A 59 1.32 8.29 5.85
C VAL A 59 0.11 8.50 4.94
N LEU A 60 -0.61 7.42 4.60
CA LEU A 60 -1.81 7.49 3.78
C LEU A 60 -2.97 8.17 4.51
N GLY A 61 -3.17 7.88 5.80
CA GLY A 61 -4.15 8.57 6.63
C GLY A 61 -3.90 10.07 6.68
N LYS A 62 -2.63 10.49 6.86
CA LYS A 62 -2.24 11.90 6.80
C LYS A 62 -2.57 12.53 5.45
N ALA A 63 -2.27 11.86 4.35
CA ALA A 63 -2.57 12.38 3.01
C ALA A 63 -4.08 12.58 2.79
N LEU A 64 -4.91 11.64 3.27
CA LEU A 64 -6.37 11.74 3.18
C LEU A 64 -6.94 12.85 4.07
N GLN A 65 -6.41 13.04 5.29
CA GLN A 65 -6.77 14.17 6.14
C GLN A 65 -6.43 15.51 5.46
N ASP A 66 -5.24 15.61 4.83
CA ASP A 66 -4.84 16.81 4.10
C ASP A 66 -5.66 17.02 2.80
N ASN A 67 -6.32 15.97 2.31
CA ASN A 67 -7.34 16.07 1.26
C ASN A 67 -8.70 16.53 1.80
N GLY A 68 -8.91 16.50 3.11
CA GLY A 68 -10.19 16.78 3.77
C GLY A 68 -11.23 15.67 3.58
N ARG A 69 -10.83 14.48 3.12
CA ARG A 69 -11.72 13.34 2.89
C ARG A 69 -10.96 12.02 2.78
N GLY A 70 -11.67 10.94 3.06
CA GLY A 70 -11.25 9.56 2.82
C GLY A 70 -10.73 8.86 4.08
N ASP A 71 -10.90 7.54 4.08
CA ASP A 71 -10.53 6.64 5.16
C ASP A 71 -9.57 5.56 4.68
N VAL A 72 -8.73 5.10 5.61
CA VAL A 72 -7.84 3.95 5.41
C VAL A 72 -8.46 2.73 6.10
N VAL A 73 -8.66 1.66 5.35
CA VAL A 73 -8.93 0.32 5.86
C VAL A 73 -7.60 -0.41 5.97
N PHE A 74 -7.19 -0.70 7.18
CA PHE A 74 -5.91 -1.34 7.49
C PHE A 74 -6.13 -2.77 8.00
N ILE A 75 -5.53 -3.75 7.33
CA ILE A 75 -5.67 -5.18 7.61
C ILE A 75 -4.31 -5.72 8.01
N ASP A 76 -4.17 -6.17 9.26
CA ASP A 76 -2.93 -6.77 9.77
C ASP A 76 -3.27 -7.75 10.90
N PRO A 77 -2.92 -9.04 10.78
CA PRO A 77 -3.24 -10.07 11.78
C PRO A 77 -2.31 -10.05 13.00
N SER A 78 -1.32 -9.16 13.06
CA SER A 78 -0.34 -9.09 14.16
C SER A 78 0.54 -10.37 14.29
N LEU A 79 0.98 -10.92 13.14
CA LEU A 79 1.76 -12.18 13.15
C LEU A 79 3.20 -12.02 13.69
N VAL A 80 3.75 -10.80 13.67
CA VAL A 80 5.11 -10.52 14.15
C VAL A 80 5.14 -10.51 15.68
N ASP A 81 4.16 -9.86 16.30
CA ASP A 81 4.01 -9.72 17.75
C ASP A 81 2.55 -9.35 18.12
N ASP A 82 2.29 -8.97 19.38
CA ASP A 82 0.96 -8.63 19.89
C ASP A 82 0.54 -7.17 19.68
N PHE A 83 1.28 -6.38 18.87
CA PHE A 83 1.11 -4.92 18.79
C PHE A 83 -0.33 -4.53 18.40
N TRP A 84 -0.90 -5.19 17.40
CA TRP A 84 -2.22 -4.89 16.84
C TRP A 84 -3.39 -5.61 17.54
N LEU A 85 -3.14 -6.53 18.50
CA LEU A 85 -4.18 -7.33 19.15
C LEU A 85 -5.11 -6.52 20.08
N SER A 86 -4.72 -5.30 20.47
CA SER A 86 -5.48 -4.48 21.41
C SER A 86 -6.12 -3.27 20.72
N PRO A 87 -7.44 -3.26 20.45
CA PRO A 87 -8.11 -2.13 19.83
C PRO A 87 -7.89 -0.77 20.51
N PRO A 88 -7.84 -0.68 21.86
CA PRO A 88 -7.49 0.58 22.52
C PRO A 88 -6.04 1.02 22.27
N ARG A 89 -5.09 0.08 22.14
CA ARG A 89 -3.69 0.38 21.80
C ARG A 89 -3.60 0.91 20.36
N VAL A 90 -4.27 0.25 19.42
CA VAL A 90 -4.36 0.64 18.01
C VAL A 90 -4.88 2.07 17.90
N ARG A 91 -6.01 2.38 18.52
CA ARG A 91 -6.58 3.72 18.50
C ARG A 91 -5.60 4.76 19.01
N ARG A 92 -5.04 4.56 20.22
CA ARG A 92 -4.05 5.49 20.79
C ARG A 92 -2.81 5.65 19.91
N HIS A 93 -2.38 4.58 19.24
CA HIS A 93 -1.25 4.64 18.35
C HIS A 93 -1.51 5.63 17.20
N PHE A 94 -2.60 5.50 16.47
CA PHE A 94 -2.94 6.42 15.38
C PHE A 94 -3.23 7.84 15.89
N GLU A 95 -4.00 7.97 16.96
CA GLU A 95 -4.33 9.27 17.59
C GLU A 95 -3.08 10.02 18.08
N SER A 96 -2.04 9.30 18.55
CA SER A 96 -0.78 9.94 18.98
C SER A 96 -0.05 10.66 17.85
N TYR A 97 -0.33 10.31 16.59
CA TYR A 97 0.16 10.99 15.39
C TYR A 97 -0.89 11.93 14.77
N GLY A 98 -1.99 12.18 15.46
CA GLY A 98 -3.09 13.00 14.96
C GLY A 98 -3.89 12.35 13.82
N ILE A 99 -3.82 11.03 13.66
CA ILE A 99 -4.51 10.29 12.60
C ILE A 99 -5.75 9.63 13.19
N THR A 100 -6.93 9.95 12.65
CA THR A 100 -8.24 9.49 13.14
C THR A 100 -9.07 8.77 12.08
N ASN A 101 -8.59 8.73 10.83
CA ASN A 101 -9.26 8.15 9.67
C ASN A 101 -8.68 6.79 9.26
N VAL A 102 -8.17 6.01 10.23
CA VAL A 102 -7.70 4.64 10.02
C VAL A 102 -8.61 3.67 10.78
N ARG A 103 -9.16 2.69 10.07
CA ARG A 103 -9.93 1.59 10.64
C ARG A 103 -9.13 0.31 10.50
N HIS A 104 -8.69 -0.26 11.64
CA HIS A 104 -7.91 -1.48 11.66
C HIS A 104 -8.78 -2.72 11.84
N TYR A 105 -8.45 -3.77 11.07
CA TYR A 105 -8.98 -5.12 11.17
C TYR A 105 -7.84 -6.09 11.52
N CYS A 106 -7.89 -6.65 12.72
CA CYS A 106 -6.90 -7.62 13.21
C CYS A 106 -7.24 -9.02 12.69
N CYS A 107 -6.97 -9.26 11.42
CA CYS A 107 -7.23 -10.53 10.74
C CYS A 107 -6.37 -10.64 9.46
N THR A 108 -6.28 -11.83 8.90
CA THR A 108 -5.67 -12.06 7.58
C THR A 108 -6.59 -11.55 6.46
N THR A 109 -6.05 -11.39 5.25
CA THR A 109 -6.87 -11.04 4.07
C THR A 109 -7.93 -12.11 3.82
N GLN A 110 -7.58 -13.40 3.99
CA GLN A 110 -8.50 -14.54 3.82
C GLN A 110 -9.69 -14.45 4.77
N GLU A 111 -9.46 -14.03 6.01
CA GLU A 111 -10.54 -13.81 6.99
C GLU A 111 -11.31 -12.54 6.67
N PHE A 112 -10.63 -11.46 6.30
CA PHE A 112 -11.25 -10.17 6.03
C PHE A 112 -12.28 -10.24 4.90
N VAL A 113 -12.01 -10.99 3.81
CA VAL A 113 -12.93 -11.11 2.67
C VAL A 113 -14.27 -11.75 3.03
N THR A 114 -14.37 -12.42 4.19
CA THR A 114 -15.62 -13.01 4.69
C THR A 114 -16.47 -12.03 5.50
N THR A 115 -15.92 -10.87 5.86
CA THR A 115 -16.54 -9.89 6.77
C THR A 115 -17.51 -8.94 6.08
N GLU A 116 -18.37 -8.30 6.88
CA GLU A 116 -19.19 -7.18 6.41
C GLU A 116 -18.33 -5.98 6.02
N GLY A 117 -17.20 -5.77 6.71
CA GLY A 117 -16.23 -4.73 6.36
C GLY A 117 -15.74 -4.84 4.92
N TYR A 118 -15.45 -6.06 4.45
CA TYR A 118 -15.09 -6.29 3.06
C TYR A 118 -16.27 -6.11 2.10
N ARG A 119 -17.46 -6.65 2.46
CA ARG A 119 -18.66 -6.51 1.60
C ARG A 119 -19.05 -5.05 1.36
N SER A 120 -18.88 -4.21 2.36
CA SER A 120 -19.19 -2.76 2.29
C SER A 120 -18.12 -1.93 1.57
N LEU A 121 -16.95 -2.51 1.24
CA LEU A 121 -15.93 -1.81 0.46
C LEU A 121 -16.39 -1.63 -0.98
N ASP A 122 -16.20 -0.43 -1.47
CA ASP A 122 -16.42 -0.05 -2.85
C ASP A 122 -15.49 1.11 -3.24
N GLU A 123 -15.27 1.32 -4.55
CA GLU A 123 -14.54 2.48 -5.07
C GLU A 123 -13.15 2.68 -4.43
N ILE A 124 -12.40 1.58 -4.21
CA ILE A 124 -11.03 1.65 -3.68
C ILE A 124 -10.15 2.37 -4.70
N GLY A 125 -9.61 3.53 -4.34
CA GLY A 125 -8.75 4.30 -5.23
C GLY A 125 -7.25 4.03 -5.05
N LEU A 126 -6.86 3.40 -3.93
CA LEU A 126 -5.48 2.97 -3.70
C LEU A 126 -5.47 1.73 -2.82
N LEU A 127 -4.78 0.69 -3.28
CA LEU A 127 -4.49 -0.53 -2.53
C LEU A 127 -2.98 -0.61 -2.28
N PHE A 128 -2.58 -0.86 -1.04
CA PHE A 128 -1.18 -1.07 -0.66
C PHE A 128 -1.00 -2.47 -0.10
N VAL A 129 -0.15 -3.28 -0.72
CA VAL A 129 0.13 -4.68 -0.37
C VAL A 129 1.53 -4.78 0.22
N ASP A 130 1.59 -5.02 1.53
CA ASP A 130 2.81 -5.08 2.35
C ASP A 130 2.67 -6.17 3.45
N GLY A 131 1.95 -7.25 3.12
CA GLY A 131 1.62 -8.32 4.05
C GLY A 131 2.63 -9.45 4.06
N TYR A 132 2.19 -10.68 3.75
CA TYR A 132 3.07 -11.85 3.63
C TYR A 132 3.66 -11.89 2.23
N HIS A 133 4.95 -11.62 2.09
CA HIS A 133 5.60 -11.31 0.83
C HIS A 133 5.91 -12.53 -0.05
N THR A 134 4.97 -13.47 -0.21
CA THR A 134 5.08 -14.54 -1.20
C THR A 134 4.31 -14.20 -2.47
N GLU A 135 4.66 -14.85 -3.57
CA GLU A 135 3.95 -14.73 -4.84
C GLU A 135 2.46 -15.05 -4.67
N GLU A 136 2.16 -16.17 -4.00
CA GLU A 136 0.80 -16.67 -3.82
C GLU A 136 -0.06 -15.71 -2.97
N GLN A 137 0.53 -15.15 -1.90
CA GLN A 137 -0.21 -14.21 -1.07
C GLN A 137 -0.43 -12.89 -1.78
N ALA A 138 0.57 -12.36 -2.49
CA ALA A 138 0.43 -11.13 -3.28
C ALA A 138 -0.64 -11.29 -4.38
N GLN A 139 -0.67 -12.45 -5.03
CA GLN A 139 -1.71 -12.79 -6.02
C GLN A 139 -3.09 -12.86 -5.37
N PHE A 140 -3.23 -13.51 -4.19
CA PHE A 140 -4.49 -13.57 -3.46
C PHE A 140 -4.96 -12.17 -3.04
N ASP A 141 -4.08 -11.38 -2.45
CA ASP A 141 -4.40 -10.02 -2.00
C ASP A 141 -4.88 -9.15 -3.17
N PHE A 142 -4.20 -9.23 -4.31
CA PHE A 142 -4.61 -8.51 -5.52
C PHE A 142 -5.98 -8.97 -6.01
N ALA A 143 -6.16 -10.27 -6.22
CA ALA A 143 -7.40 -10.85 -6.75
C ALA A 143 -8.62 -10.58 -5.85
N ALA A 144 -8.41 -10.54 -4.53
CA ALA A 144 -9.47 -10.24 -3.56
C ALA A 144 -10.01 -8.81 -3.71
N PHE A 145 -9.14 -7.82 -4.00
CA PHE A 145 -9.54 -6.42 -4.04
C PHE A 145 -9.70 -5.85 -5.45
N GLU A 146 -9.16 -6.52 -6.48
CA GLU A 146 -9.23 -6.08 -7.87
C GLU A 146 -10.66 -5.73 -8.33
N PRO A 147 -11.71 -6.54 -8.03
CA PRO A 147 -13.09 -6.22 -8.42
C PRO A 147 -13.67 -4.98 -7.73
N LYS A 148 -13.05 -4.50 -6.65
CA LYS A 148 -13.49 -3.35 -5.85
C LYS A 148 -12.69 -2.08 -6.15
N LEU A 149 -11.70 -2.19 -7.04
CA LEU A 149 -10.87 -1.05 -7.44
C LEU A 149 -11.63 -0.14 -8.40
N ARG A 150 -11.53 1.15 -8.17
CA ARG A 150 -11.93 2.19 -9.11
C ARG A 150 -11.14 2.04 -10.42
N SER A 151 -11.67 2.51 -11.54
CA SER A 151 -11.04 2.36 -12.86
C SER A 151 -9.67 3.04 -12.98
N ASP A 152 -9.44 4.10 -12.21
CA ASP A 152 -8.18 4.86 -12.13
C ASP A 152 -7.37 4.55 -10.86
N ALA A 153 -7.71 3.46 -10.15
CA ALA A 153 -7.02 3.05 -8.94
C ALA A 153 -5.57 2.65 -9.21
N LEU A 154 -4.73 2.86 -8.19
CA LEU A 154 -3.38 2.33 -8.16
C LEU A 154 -3.25 1.23 -7.11
N VAL A 155 -2.51 0.19 -7.45
CA VAL A 155 -2.08 -0.85 -6.51
C VAL A 155 -0.58 -0.77 -6.33
N LEU A 156 -0.14 -0.69 -5.08
CA LEU A 156 1.27 -0.61 -4.72
C LEU A 156 1.68 -1.91 -4.01
N PHE A 157 2.75 -2.52 -4.51
CA PHE A 157 3.36 -3.71 -3.89
C PHE A 157 4.72 -3.35 -3.32
N HIS A 158 4.89 -3.55 -2.03
CA HIS A 158 6.17 -3.38 -1.34
C HIS A 158 7.03 -4.64 -1.46
N ASP A 159 8.37 -4.51 -1.30
CA ASP A 159 9.34 -5.62 -1.40
C ASP A 159 9.21 -6.44 -2.70
N SER A 160 8.98 -5.78 -3.83
CA SER A 160 8.43 -6.36 -5.06
C SER A 160 9.41 -6.44 -6.24
N VAL A 161 10.70 -6.07 -6.08
CA VAL A 161 11.64 -6.04 -7.21
C VAL A 161 12.69 -7.14 -7.19
N ARG A 162 12.87 -7.82 -6.07
CA ARG A 162 13.84 -8.92 -5.93
C ARG A 162 13.39 -9.97 -4.94
N GLU A 163 13.92 -11.18 -5.11
CA GLU A 163 13.77 -12.21 -4.10
C GLU A 163 14.76 -11.97 -2.94
N ARG A 164 14.34 -12.28 -1.74
CA ARG A 164 15.21 -12.32 -0.56
C ARG A 164 14.66 -13.26 0.50
N GLN A 165 15.54 -13.74 1.37
CA GLN A 165 15.13 -14.49 2.57
C GLN A 165 14.68 -13.52 3.68
N SER A 166 13.66 -13.90 4.41
CA SER A 166 13.18 -13.18 5.58
C SER A 166 12.94 -14.13 6.73
N SER A 167 13.30 -13.69 7.92
CA SER A 167 13.01 -14.36 9.19
C SER A 167 12.20 -13.48 10.15
N ILE A 168 11.42 -12.55 9.61
CA ILE A 168 10.63 -11.59 10.41
C ILE A 168 9.66 -12.28 11.39
N TYR A 169 9.21 -13.49 11.06
CA TYR A 169 8.35 -14.30 11.92
C TYR A 169 9.12 -15.28 12.81
N GLY A 170 10.45 -15.15 12.90
CA GLY A 170 11.38 -16.02 13.62
C GLY A 170 12.18 -16.94 12.69
N GLU A 171 13.39 -17.34 13.14
CA GLU A 171 14.32 -18.14 12.33
C GLU A 171 13.71 -19.47 11.86
N ASN A 172 12.90 -20.13 12.69
CA ASN A 172 12.23 -21.39 12.34
C ASN A 172 11.06 -21.22 11.36
N ARG A 173 10.73 -19.98 10.98
CA ARG A 173 9.69 -19.59 10.03
C ARG A 173 10.25 -18.70 8.92
N ALA A 174 11.53 -18.89 8.62
CA ALA A 174 12.17 -18.21 7.49
C ALA A 174 11.49 -18.60 6.16
N TYR A 175 11.27 -17.62 5.30
CA TYR A 175 10.63 -17.81 4.02
C TYR A 175 11.23 -16.88 2.95
N THR A 176 10.93 -17.16 1.69
CA THR A 176 11.40 -16.33 0.57
C THR A 176 10.36 -15.27 0.24
N HIS A 177 10.76 -13.99 0.25
CA HIS A 177 10.01 -12.94 -0.42
C HIS A 177 10.08 -13.18 -1.93
N SER A 178 8.94 -13.37 -2.56
CA SER A 178 8.82 -13.74 -3.99
C SER A 178 7.77 -12.91 -4.75
N VAL A 179 7.34 -11.77 -4.19
CA VAL A 179 6.36 -10.85 -4.83
C VAL A 179 6.78 -10.48 -6.25
N CYS A 180 8.09 -10.35 -6.52
CA CYS A 180 8.61 -10.01 -7.85
C CYS A 180 8.14 -10.98 -8.94
N ARG A 181 7.92 -12.27 -8.64
CA ARG A 181 7.41 -13.26 -9.60
C ARG A 181 5.99 -12.91 -10.04
N PHE A 182 5.13 -12.53 -9.11
CA PHE A 182 3.78 -12.07 -9.45
C PHE A 182 3.84 -10.76 -10.27
N MET A 183 4.78 -9.85 -9.98
CA MET A 183 4.98 -8.65 -10.80
C MET A 183 5.40 -8.98 -12.23
N GLU A 184 6.18 -10.04 -12.43
CA GLU A 184 6.54 -10.54 -13.78
C GLU A 184 5.31 -11.05 -14.53
N SER A 185 4.42 -11.77 -13.86
CA SER A 185 3.16 -12.24 -14.44
C SER A 185 2.26 -11.07 -14.85
N LEU A 186 2.12 -10.06 -13.99
CA LEU A 186 1.32 -8.86 -14.30
C LEU A 186 1.90 -8.03 -15.47
N ARG A 187 3.23 -8.01 -15.65
CA ARG A 187 3.84 -7.33 -16.81
C ARG A 187 3.51 -7.98 -18.14
N GLN A 188 3.21 -9.28 -18.13
CA GLN A 188 2.83 -10.02 -19.33
C GLN A 188 1.34 -9.90 -19.66
N ASP A 189 0.53 -9.44 -18.71
CA ASP A 189 -0.91 -9.22 -18.90
C ASP A 189 -1.16 -7.83 -19.49
N PRO A 190 -1.68 -7.73 -20.73
CA PRO A 190 -1.97 -6.45 -21.37
C PRO A 190 -3.06 -5.63 -20.68
N ALA A 191 -3.79 -6.22 -19.72
CA ALA A 191 -4.80 -5.52 -18.93
C ALA A 191 -4.18 -4.55 -17.90
N TYR A 192 -2.87 -4.66 -17.63
CA TYR A 192 -2.20 -3.86 -16.61
C TYR A 192 -0.98 -3.10 -17.13
N GLN A 193 -0.72 -1.97 -16.51
CA GLN A 193 0.53 -1.23 -16.59
C GLN A 193 1.30 -1.43 -15.28
N VAL A 194 2.58 -1.80 -15.37
CA VAL A 194 3.42 -2.15 -14.23
C VAL A 194 4.70 -1.33 -14.25
N LEU A 195 4.89 -0.47 -13.24
CA LEU A 195 6.07 0.36 -13.04
C LEU A 195 6.77 -0.03 -11.74
N SER A 196 8.02 -0.46 -11.81
CA SER A 196 8.82 -0.74 -10.62
C SER A 196 9.84 0.34 -10.32
N LEU A 197 9.95 0.71 -9.05
CA LEU A 197 10.89 1.66 -8.50
C LEU A 197 11.86 0.89 -7.58
N CYS A 198 13.16 0.95 -7.88
CA CYS A 198 14.22 0.27 -7.12
C CYS A 198 14.62 1.09 -5.88
N LEU A 199 13.66 1.38 -4.99
CA LEU A 199 13.87 2.05 -3.71
C LEU A 199 13.80 1.01 -2.59
N GLY A 200 14.87 0.83 -1.81
CA GLY A 200 14.95 -0.24 -0.82
C GLY A 200 14.86 -1.62 -1.49
N ASP A 201 13.94 -2.47 -0.99
CA ASP A 201 13.64 -3.79 -1.60
C ASP A 201 12.58 -3.71 -2.72
N GLY A 202 12.22 -2.48 -3.10
CA GLY A 202 11.42 -2.14 -4.26
C GLY A 202 9.96 -1.84 -3.98
N LEU A 203 9.44 -0.96 -4.81
CA LEU A 203 8.03 -0.60 -4.87
C LEU A 203 7.55 -0.78 -6.30
N THR A 204 6.53 -1.60 -6.52
CA THR A 204 5.87 -1.72 -7.82
C THR A 204 4.49 -1.09 -7.77
N VAL A 205 4.21 -0.23 -8.75
CA VAL A 205 2.91 0.41 -8.96
C VAL A 205 2.23 -0.28 -10.13
N VAL A 206 1.00 -0.72 -9.92
CA VAL A 206 0.16 -1.38 -10.93
C VAL A 206 -1.12 -0.57 -11.12
N SER A 207 -1.52 -0.37 -12.36
CA SER A 207 -2.81 0.20 -12.75
C SER A 207 -3.43 -0.60 -13.89
N ARG A 208 -4.75 -0.50 -14.06
CA ARG A 208 -5.39 -1.02 -15.26
C ARG A 208 -4.87 -0.27 -16.49
N ALA A 209 -4.61 -0.99 -17.58
CA ALA A 209 -4.24 -0.37 -18.85
C ALA A 209 -5.45 0.43 -19.35
N GLN A 210 -5.30 1.74 -19.43
CA GLN A 210 -6.31 2.59 -20.06
C GLN A 210 -6.07 2.57 -21.57
N HIS A 211 -7.06 2.16 -22.34
CA HIS A 211 -7.07 2.39 -23.77
C HIS A 211 -7.25 3.90 -24.01
N HIS A 212 -6.16 4.66 -23.97
CA HIS A 212 -6.17 5.98 -24.56
C HIS A 212 -6.11 5.78 -26.09
N PRO A 213 -7.06 6.29 -26.86
CA PRO A 213 -6.89 6.40 -28.30
C PRO A 213 -5.57 7.13 -28.54
N ASP A 214 -4.70 6.55 -29.38
CA ASP A 214 -3.39 7.17 -29.69
C ASP A 214 -3.66 8.59 -30.25
N PRO A 215 -3.26 9.65 -29.52
CA PRO A 215 -3.52 11.02 -29.99
C PRO A 215 -2.88 11.31 -31.35
N ARG A 216 -1.97 10.44 -31.82
CA ARG A 216 -1.40 10.48 -33.17
C ARG A 216 -2.35 9.96 -34.24
N GLN A 217 -3.34 9.10 -33.92
CA GLN A 217 -4.36 8.66 -34.87
C GLN A 217 -5.25 9.82 -35.30
N ASP A 218 -5.66 10.68 -34.39
CA ASP A 218 -6.46 11.88 -34.70
C ASP A 218 -5.68 12.89 -35.57
N LEU A 219 -4.36 13.01 -35.32
CA LEU A 219 -3.48 13.85 -36.15
C LEU A 219 -3.28 13.28 -37.57
N ILE A 220 -3.17 11.95 -37.69
CA ILE A 220 -3.01 11.27 -39.00
C ILE A 220 -4.31 11.35 -39.80
N GLU A 221 -5.46 11.24 -39.18
CA GLU A 221 -6.76 11.40 -39.86
C GLU A 221 -7.03 12.86 -40.28
N ALA A 222 -6.64 13.84 -39.45
CA ALA A 222 -6.75 15.25 -39.77
C ALA A 222 -5.86 15.69 -40.92
N THR A 223 -4.71 15.03 -41.14
CA THR A 223 -3.80 15.31 -42.26
C THR A 223 -4.18 14.60 -43.56
N ARG A 224 -5.16 13.69 -43.55
CA ARG A 224 -5.66 12.97 -44.73
C ARG A 224 -6.93 13.62 -45.34
N ARG A 225 -7.44 14.67 -44.74
CA ARG A 225 -8.54 15.52 -45.25
C ARG A 225 -8.00 16.82 -45.83
#